data_e4ddae7665e8c03b0f86ffb32e8cdce6
#
_entry.id   e4ddae7665e8c03b0f86ffb32e8cdce6
#
_cell.length_a   1.000
_cell.length_b   1.000
_cell.length_c   1.000
_cell.angle_alpha   90.00
_cell.angle_beta   90.00
_cell.angle_gamma   90.00
#
_symmetry.space_group_name_H-M   'P 1'
#
loop_
_entity.id
_entity.type
_entity.pdbx_description
1 polymer ?
#
loop_
_entity_poly.entity_id
_entity_poly.type
_entity_poly.pdbx_seq_one_letter_code
_entity_poly.pdbx_strand_id
1 'polypeptide(L)'
;IHERLVGSEMCIRDRRYILQAVNTDVFKEPEKLMSNIEKVTAFLRKNGCGERETLSLVKARDNKPYFTDGDSNCWRMYDFIEDSICLELPESNEDFYQCAVAFGKFQRFLDDFPVGELYETIPDFHNTPKRFADFTAAVSKDALGRAANVREEIEFIKSRRDFYPVLIDNEKAGLLPRRVSHNDTKSNNVMLDSVTRTALCVIDLDTVMPGYSVTDFGDSIRFGASTAAEDEKDLSKVHFSLEKFKTYAAGYLDGLSLIH
;
A
#
# COMPACT_ATOMS: atom_id res chain seq x y z
N ILE A 1 -2.40 11.19 4.52
CA ILE A 1 -1.96 10.88 3.14
C ILE A 1 -3.18 10.57 2.28
N HIS A 2 -4.17 11.45 2.28
CA HIS A 2 -5.39 11.27 1.48
C HIS A 2 -5.47 12.24 0.29
N GLU A 3 -4.40 12.93 -0.02
CA GLU A 3 -4.37 13.63 -1.29
C GLU A 3 -4.08 12.60 -2.38
N ARG A 4 -5.14 12.24 -3.10
CA ARG A 4 -5.08 11.50 -4.37
C ARG A 4 -3.87 11.98 -5.13
N LEU A 5 -3.01 11.05 -5.51
CA LEU A 5 -2.05 11.29 -6.57
C LEU A 5 -2.83 11.88 -7.74
N VAL A 6 -2.74 13.18 -7.94
CA VAL A 6 -3.43 13.85 -9.06
C VAL A 6 -2.72 13.39 -10.31
N GLY A 7 -3.17 12.25 -10.85
CA GLY A 7 -2.75 11.75 -12.14
C GLY A 7 -3.66 12.33 -13.22
N SER A 8 -3.09 12.86 -14.27
CA SER A 8 -3.84 13.22 -15.49
C SER A 8 -3.62 12.16 -16.54
N GLU A 9 -4.71 11.62 -17.09
CA GLU A 9 -4.66 10.80 -18.28
C GLU A 9 -4.26 11.66 -19.48
N MET A 10 -3.28 11.21 -20.26
CA MET A 10 -2.79 11.88 -21.43
C MET A 10 -2.79 10.94 -22.65
N CYS A 11 -3.26 11.41 -23.80
CA CYS A 11 -3.17 10.69 -25.06
C CYS A 11 -2.09 11.30 -25.94
N ILE A 12 -1.07 10.51 -26.30
CA ILE A 12 -0.01 10.92 -27.22
C ILE A 12 0.13 9.85 -28.31
N ARG A 13 -0.17 10.19 -29.55
CA ARG A 13 -0.05 9.28 -30.71
C ARG A 13 -0.74 7.93 -30.49
N ASP A 14 -2.02 7.96 -30.13
CA ASP A 14 -2.88 6.78 -29.92
C ASP A 14 -2.46 5.89 -28.71
N ARG A 15 -1.57 6.36 -27.85
CA ARG A 15 -1.24 5.72 -26.57
C ARG A 15 -1.70 6.59 -25.43
N ARG A 16 -2.22 5.93 -24.38
CA ARG A 16 -2.61 6.58 -23.13
C ARG A 16 -1.51 6.45 -22.09
N TYR A 17 -1.36 7.48 -21.28
CA TYR A 17 -0.38 7.55 -20.21
C TYR A 17 -1.00 8.14 -18.96
N ILE A 18 -0.44 7.84 -17.81
CA ILE A 18 -0.76 8.50 -16.54
C ILE A 18 0.43 9.36 -16.13
N LEU A 19 0.24 10.68 -16.12
CA LEU A 19 1.22 11.64 -15.61
C LEU A 19 0.88 12.00 -14.16
N GLN A 20 1.85 11.90 -13.26
CA GLN A 20 1.67 12.17 -11.83
C GLN A 20 2.78 13.05 -11.28
N ALA A 21 2.40 14.00 -10.41
CA ALA A 21 3.36 14.70 -9.56
C ALA A 21 3.62 13.85 -8.30
N VAL A 22 4.89 13.68 -7.93
CA VAL A 22 5.26 13.04 -6.67
C VAL A 22 5.07 14.06 -5.54
N ASN A 23 4.41 13.65 -4.46
CA ASN A 23 4.25 14.50 -3.28
C ASN A 23 5.58 14.61 -2.51
N THR A 24 6.37 15.65 -2.81
CA THR A 24 7.67 15.90 -2.17
C THR A 24 7.55 16.43 -0.75
N ASP A 25 6.35 16.76 -0.27
CA ASP A 25 6.12 17.09 1.13
C ASP A 25 6.16 15.84 2.01
N VAL A 26 5.70 14.72 1.49
CA VAL A 26 5.74 13.40 2.13
C VAL A 26 7.06 12.68 1.80
N PHE A 27 7.37 12.56 0.51
CA PHE A 27 8.54 11.84 0.02
C PHE A 27 9.71 12.82 -0.21
N LYS A 28 10.49 13.06 0.83
CA LYS A 28 11.57 14.06 0.83
C LYS A 28 12.72 13.73 -0.13
N GLU A 29 12.85 12.46 -0.52
CA GLU A 29 13.89 11.96 -1.42
C GLU A 29 13.21 11.21 -2.59
N PRO A 30 12.60 11.94 -3.55
CA PRO A 30 11.82 11.32 -4.64
C PRO A 30 12.66 10.39 -5.52
N GLU A 31 13.96 10.59 -5.64
CA GLU A 31 14.87 9.68 -6.33
C GLU A 31 14.94 8.30 -5.65
N LYS A 32 14.89 8.22 -4.33
CA LYS A 32 14.85 6.94 -3.61
C LYS A 32 13.52 6.23 -3.82
N LEU A 33 12.43 6.99 -3.75
CA LEU A 33 11.08 6.49 -4.07
C LEU A 33 11.06 5.88 -5.48
N MET A 34 11.49 6.63 -6.47
CA MET A 34 11.46 6.19 -7.86
C MET A 34 12.42 5.01 -8.12
N SER A 35 13.54 4.94 -7.39
CA SER A 35 14.43 3.78 -7.41
C SER A 35 13.74 2.51 -6.89
N ASN A 36 12.97 2.60 -5.79
CA ASN A 36 12.21 1.47 -5.27
C ASN A 36 11.19 0.97 -6.30
N ILE A 37 10.39 1.89 -6.86
CA ILE A 37 9.35 1.55 -7.86
C ILE A 37 9.99 0.89 -9.09
N GLU A 38 11.08 1.45 -9.60
CA GLU A 38 11.79 0.91 -10.77
C GLU A 38 12.31 -0.51 -10.52
N LYS A 39 12.96 -0.74 -9.37
CA LYS A 39 13.51 -2.04 -9.01
C LYS A 39 12.41 -3.09 -8.83
N VAL A 40 11.33 -2.73 -8.12
CA VAL A 40 10.22 -3.64 -7.86
C VAL A 40 9.50 -4.01 -9.16
N THR A 41 9.16 -3.03 -10.01
CA THR A 41 8.48 -3.30 -11.29
C THR A 41 9.35 -4.09 -12.26
N ALA A 42 10.66 -3.82 -12.30
CA ALA A 42 11.62 -4.58 -13.11
C ALA A 42 11.73 -6.04 -12.63
N PHE A 43 11.74 -6.26 -11.31
CA PHE A 43 11.80 -7.60 -10.72
C PHE A 43 10.52 -8.40 -10.97
N LEU A 44 9.35 -7.77 -10.82
CA LEU A 44 8.04 -8.38 -11.16
C LEU A 44 8.03 -8.87 -12.61
N ARG A 45 8.47 -8.04 -13.58
CA ARG A 45 8.56 -8.44 -14.99
C ARG A 45 9.54 -9.59 -15.20
N LYS A 46 10.71 -9.53 -14.58
CA LYS A 46 11.70 -10.61 -14.66
C LYS A 46 11.15 -11.95 -14.17
N ASN A 47 10.26 -11.93 -13.21
CA ASN A 47 9.62 -13.11 -12.62
C ASN A 47 8.30 -13.51 -13.30
N GLY A 48 8.00 -12.97 -14.47
CA GLY A 48 6.91 -13.44 -15.33
C GLY A 48 5.62 -12.64 -15.25
N CYS A 49 5.58 -11.49 -14.55
CA CYS A 49 4.43 -10.58 -14.65
C CYS A 49 4.33 -10.01 -16.07
N GLY A 50 3.14 -10.11 -16.68
CA GLY A 50 2.83 -9.56 -17.97
C GLY A 50 2.81 -8.02 -18.01
N GLU A 51 2.70 -7.47 -19.22
CA GLU A 51 2.68 -6.00 -19.43
C GLU A 51 1.57 -5.30 -18.65
N ARG A 52 0.41 -5.95 -18.49
CA ARG A 52 -0.74 -5.41 -17.76
C ARG A 52 -0.73 -5.76 -16.27
N GLU A 53 0.18 -6.63 -15.82
CA GLU A 53 0.21 -7.14 -14.43
C GLU A 53 1.17 -6.37 -13.53
N THR A 54 1.91 -5.41 -14.07
CA THR A 54 2.75 -4.48 -13.31
C THR A 54 2.88 -3.14 -14.01
N LEU A 55 3.09 -2.08 -13.24
CA LEU A 55 3.26 -0.72 -13.76
C LEU A 55 4.50 -0.61 -14.67
N SER A 56 4.37 0.14 -15.75
CA SER A 56 5.42 0.46 -16.71
C SER A 56 5.81 1.93 -16.61
N LEU A 57 7.00 2.21 -16.10
CA LEU A 57 7.55 3.57 -16.06
C LEU A 57 8.03 4.02 -17.44
N VAL A 58 7.56 5.18 -17.87
CA VAL A 58 8.07 5.86 -19.06
C VAL A 58 9.31 6.68 -18.66
N LYS A 59 10.43 6.41 -19.32
CA LYS A 59 11.67 7.10 -19.02
C LYS A 59 11.69 8.53 -19.55
N ALA A 60 12.24 9.44 -18.77
CA ALA A 60 12.57 10.79 -19.21
C ALA A 60 13.70 10.77 -20.28
N ARG A 61 13.96 11.90 -20.92
CA ARG A 61 14.98 12.01 -21.99
C ARG A 61 16.41 11.69 -21.51
N ASP A 62 16.68 11.89 -20.23
CA ASP A 62 17.97 11.56 -19.57
C ASP A 62 17.98 10.11 -19.02
N ASN A 63 17.01 9.28 -19.43
CA ASN A 63 16.84 7.89 -19.03
C ASN A 63 16.50 7.67 -17.54
N LYS A 64 16.13 8.70 -16.81
CA LYS A 64 15.61 8.56 -15.44
C LYS A 64 14.15 8.15 -15.43
N PRO A 65 13.67 7.46 -14.37
CA PRO A 65 12.26 7.08 -14.21
C PRO A 65 11.36 8.25 -13.78
N TYR A 66 11.88 9.44 -13.68
CA TYR A 66 11.18 10.66 -13.30
C TYR A 66 11.79 11.88 -13.99
N PHE A 67 11.10 13.01 -13.95
CA PHE A 67 11.55 14.30 -14.44
C PHE A 67 11.36 15.36 -13.34
N THR A 68 12.33 16.24 -13.16
CA THR A 68 12.22 17.39 -12.26
C THR A 68 12.10 18.66 -13.12
N ASP A 69 11.04 19.43 -12.92
CA ASP A 69 10.79 20.67 -13.64
C ASP A 69 11.59 21.86 -13.06
N GLY A 70 11.42 23.06 -13.66
CA GLY A 70 12.11 24.28 -13.22
C GLY A 70 11.72 24.76 -11.83
N ASP A 71 10.57 24.34 -11.30
CA ASP A 71 10.06 24.66 -9.97
C ASP A 71 10.38 23.57 -8.94
N SER A 72 11.23 22.61 -9.32
CA SER A 72 11.65 21.45 -8.50
C SER A 72 10.52 20.44 -8.20
N ASN A 73 9.41 20.46 -8.95
CA ASN A 73 8.41 19.41 -8.85
C ASN A 73 8.94 18.14 -9.53
N CYS A 74 8.75 17.01 -8.87
CA CYS A 74 9.10 15.70 -9.40
C CYS A 74 7.89 15.08 -10.10
N TRP A 75 8.05 14.74 -11.37
CA TRP A 75 7.01 14.15 -12.22
C TRP A 75 7.41 12.74 -12.65
N ARG A 76 6.44 11.84 -12.68
CA ARG A 76 6.59 10.50 -13.26
C ARG A 76 5.47 10.20 -14.23
N MET A 77 5.73 9.29 -15.16
CA MET A 77 4.74 8.87 -16.13
C MET A 77 4.73 7.35 -16.24
N TYR A 78 3.52 6.79 -16.31
CA TYR A 78 3.29 5.36 -16.53
C TYR A 78 2.56 5.14 -17.83
N ASP A 79 2.81 4.02 -18.50
CA ASP A 79 1.90 3.51 -19.51
C ASP A 79 0.54 3.24 -18.88
N PHE A 80 -0.54 3.62 -19.57
CA PHE A 80 -1.90 3.31 -19.13
C PHE A 80 -2.18 1.82 -19.30
N ILE A 81 -2.78 1.19 -18.31
CA ILE A 81 -3.18 -0.22 -18.40
C ILE A 81 -4.56 -0.28 -19.04
N GLU A 82 -4.61 -0.67 -20.30
CA GLU A 82 -5.85 -0.77 -21.08
C GLU A 82 -6.79 -1.85 -20.53
N ASP A 83 -8.10 -1.71 -20.78
CA ASP A 83 -9.13 -2.66 -20.38
C ASP A 83 -9.10 -3.01 -18.89
N SER A 84 -8.80 -2.03 -18.04
CA SER A 84 -8.75 -2.18 -16.62
C SER A 84 -9.71 -1.23 -15.91
N ILE A 85 -10.16 -1.64 -14.72
CA ILE A 85 -10.96 -0.81 -13.82
C ILE A 85 -10.31 -0.79 -12.44
N CYS A 86 -10.46 0.32 -11.75
CA CYS A 86 -10.09 0.47 -10.36
C CYS A 86 -11.36 0.82 -9.57
N LEU A 87 -11.67 0.05 -8.53
CA LEU A 87 -12.85 0.25 -7.70
C LEU A 87 -12.47 1.03 -6.45
N GLU A 88 -13.23 2.07 -6.12
CA GLU A 88 -13.06 2.78 -4.83
C GLU A 88 -13.29 1.82 -3.66
N LEU A 89 -14.33 1.01 -3.75
CA LEU A 89 -14.62 -0.09 -2.83
C LEU A 89 -15.05 -1.31 -3.65
N PRO A 90 -14.75 -2.55 -3.22
CA PRO A 90 -15.26 -3.74 -3.85
C PRO A 90 -16.79 -3.75 -3.86
N GLU A 91 -17.39 -4.00 -5.01
CA GLU A 91 -18.84 -4.03 -5.21
C GLU A 91 -19.42 -5.39 -4.83
N SER A 92 -18.59 -6.43 -4.76
CA SER A 92 -18.96 -7.80 -4.43
C SER A 92 -17.90 -8.51 -3.60
N ASN A 93 -18.24 -9.64 -3.00
CA ASN A 93 -17.27 -10.52 -2.34
C ASN A 93 -16.24 -11.06 -3.34
N GLU A 94 -16.63 -11.28 -4.61
CA GLU A 94 -15.71 -11.73 -5.65
C GLU A 94 -14.66 -10.65 -5.97
N ASP A 95 -15.05 -9.38 -6.09
CA ASP A 95 -14.09 -8.30 -6.30
C ASP A 95 -13.09 -8.22 -5.14
N PHE A 96 -13.57 -8.39 -3.90
CA PHE A 96 -12.69 -8.36 -2.73
C PHE A 96 -11.75 -9.57 -2.69
N TYR A 97 -12.23 -10.75 -3.11
CA TYR A 97 -11.39 -11.92 -3.31
C TYR A 97 -10.31 -11.66 -4.36
N GLN A 98 -10.68 -11.06 -5.50
CA GLN A 98 -9.72 -10.75 -6.56
C GLN A 98 -8.69 -9.69 -6.14
N CYS A 99 -9.07 -8.70 -5.33
CA CYS A 99 -8.09 -7.79 -4.72
C CYS A 99 -7.10 -8.54 -3.82
N ALA A 100 -7.58 -9.52 -3.05
CA ALA A 100 -6.72 -10.36 -2.23
C ALA A 100 -5.76 -11.23 -3.05
N VAL A 101 -6.26 -11.82 -4.16
CA VAL A 101 -5.43 -12.57 -5.11
C VAL A 101 -4.31 -11.69 -5.68
N ALA A 102 -4.60 -10.42 -6.02
CA ALA A 102 -3.59 -9.48 -6.52
C ALA A 102 -2.46 -9.26 -5.51
N PHE A 103 -2.79 -8.96 -4.24
CA PHE A 103 -1.78 -8.76 -3.21
C PHE A 103 -1.03 -10.05 -2.84
N GLY A 104 -1.71 -11.20 -2.85
CA GLY A 104 -1.06 -12.51 -2.68
C GLY A 104 -0.04 -12.78 -3.79
N LYS A 105 -0.42 -12.56 -5.07
CA LYS A 105 0.50 -12.66 -6.21
C LYS A 105 1.67 -11.69 -6.10
N PHE A 106 1.42 -10.45 -5.71
CA PHE A 106 2.46 -9.44 -5.50
C PHE A 106 3.51 -9.92 -4.49
N GLN A 107 3.09 -10.42 -3.34
CA GLN A 107 3.99 -10.98 -2.33
C GLN A 107 4.76 -12.20 -2.85
N ARG A 108 4.10 -13.11 -3.57
CA ARG A 108 4.72 -14.30 -4.16
C ARG A 108 5.81 -13.94 -5.17
N PHE A 109 5.51 -13.05 -6.11
CA PHE A 109 6.48 -12.66 -7.14
C PHE A 109 7.69 -11.90 -6.58
N LEU A 110 7.55 -11.31 -5.39
CA LEU A 110 8.62 -10.56 -4.71
C LEU A 110 9.28 -11.37 -3.58
N ASP A 111 8.98 -12.65 -3.44
CA ASP A 111 9.49 -13.50 -2.35
C ASP A 111 11.04 -13.51 -2.28
N ASP A 112 11.68 -13.66 -3.44
CA ASP A 112 13.14 -13.70 -3.57
C ASP A 112 13.76 -12.31 -3.85
N PHE A 113 12.98 -11.23 -3.73
CA PHE A 113 13.53 -9.88 -3.92
C PHE A 113 14.53 -9.56 -2.81
N PRO A 114 15.75 -9.07 -3.14
CA PRO A 114 16.75 -8.68 -2.15
C PRO A 114 16.31 -7.39 -1.43
N VAL A 115 15.51 -7.51 -0.40
CA VAL A 115 14.83 -6.39 0.28
C VAL A 115 15.78 -5.29 0.76
N GLY A 116 17.05 -5.63 1.05
CA GLY A 116 18.08 -4.66 1.42
C GLY A 116 18.47 -3.68 0.30
N GLU A 117 18.01 -3.89 -0.93
CA GLU A 117 18.19 -2.94 -2.04
C GLU A 117 17.18 -1.80 -2.05
N LEU A 118 16.10 -1.91 -1.27
CA LEU A 118 15.09 -0.86 -1.16
C LEU A 118 15.46 0.15 -0.08
N TYR A 119 15.07 1.38 -0.33
CA TYR A 119 15.15 2.48 0.63
C TYR A 119 13.88 2.51 1.50
N GLU A 120 14.03 2.81 2.77
CA GLU A 120 12.92 3.17 3.64
C GLU A 120 12.56 4.65 3.37
N THR A 121 11.57 4.87 2.49
CA THR A 121 11.20 6.20 2.00
C THR A 121 10.39 7.02 2.99
N ILE A 122 9.72 6.36 3.92
CA ILE A 122 9.03 6.95 5.07
C ILE A 122 9.57 6.27 6.34
N PRO A 123 10.55 6.87 7.03
CA PRO A 123 11.14 6.26 8.22
C PRO A 123 10.09 5.95 9.30
N ASP A 124 10.22 4.79 9.92
CA ASP A 124 9.32 4.34 11.01
C ASP A 124 7.84 4.24 10.63
N PHE A 125 7.51 4.04 9.34
CA PHE A 125 6.12 4.10 8.85
C PHE A 125 5.17 3.17 9.63
N HIS A 126 5.58 1.94 9.90
CA HIS A 126 4.83 0.96 10.71
C HIS A 126 5.51 0.61 12.03
N ASN A 127 6.38 1.48 12.56
CA ASN A 127 6.99 1.29 13.88
C ASN A 127 5.98 1.62 14.99
N THR A 128 5.15 0.64 15.35
CA THR A 128 4.07 0.81 16.34
C THR A 128 4.58 1.20 17.72
N PRO A 129 5.69 0.65 18.26
CA PRO A 129 6.28 1.13 19.53
C PRO A 129 6.64 2.62 19.49
N LYS A 130 7.26 3.08 18.40
CA LYS A 130 7.59 4.50 18.24
C LYS A 130 6.33 5.37 18.17
N ARG A 131 5.35 4.95 17.36
CA ARG A 131 4.05 5.65 17.29
C ARG A 131 3.36 5.73 18.64
N PHE A 132 3.43 4.68 19.46
CA PHE A 132 2.89 4.70 20.82
C PHE A 132 3.66 5.66 21.74
N ALA A 133 4.99 5.73 21.64
CA ALA A 133 5.79 6.70 22.37
C ALA A 133 5.42 8.15 21.98
N ASP A 134 5.32 8.44 20.67
CA ASP A 134 4.92 9.75 20.15
C ASP A 134 3.51 10.12 20.61
N PHE A 135 2.56 9.17 20.56
CA PHE A 135 1.20 9.33 21.09
C PHE A 135 1.22 9.68 22.58
N THR A 136 1.98 8.95 23.40
CA THR A 136 2.06 9.17 24.85
C THR A 136 2.63 10.56 25.14
N ALA A 137 3.64 10.98 24.40
CA ALA A 137 4.21 12.32 24.52
C ALA A 137 3.19 13.42 24.13
N ALA A 138 2.43 13.21 23.04
CA ALA A 138 1.40 14.14 22.61
C ALA A 138 0.27 14.27 23.65
N VAL A 139 -0.21 13.14 24.21
CA VAL A 139 -1.22 13.13 25.29
C VAL A 139 -0.71 13.87 26.53
N SER A 140 0.54 13.62 26.93
CA SER A 140 1.15 14.28 28.10
C SER A 140 1.32 15.78 27.91
N LYS A 141 1.63 16.21 26.68
CA LYS A 141 1.78 17.63 26.33
C LYS A 141 0.44 18.36 26.29
N ASP A 142 -0.61 17.67 25.82
CA ASP A 142 -1.98 18.18 25.63
C ASP A 142 -2.04 19.65 25.17
N ALA A 143 -1.29 19.98 24.13
CA ALA A 143 -1.02 21.35 23.70
C ALA A 143 -2.27 22.21 23.44
N LEU A 144 -3.41 21.58 23.15
CA LEU A 144 -4.69 22.23 22.86
C LEU A 144 -5.78 21.93 23.92
N GLY A 145 -5.45 21.23 25.03
CA GLY A 145 -6.39 20.87 26.08
C GLY A 145 -7.50 19.91 25.64
N ARG A 146 -7.24 19.05 24.63
CA ARG A 146 -8.24 18.17 24.02
C ARG A 146 -8.23 16.75 24.57
N ALA A 147 -7.20 16.36 25.34
CA ALA A 147 -7.06 14.99 25.83
C ALA A 147 -8.24 14.53 26.71
N ALA A 148 -8.83 15.46 27.46
CA ALA A 148 -10.00 15.16 28.28
C ALA A 148 -11.23 14.73 27.46
N ASN A 149 -11.35 15.17 26.21
CA ASN A 149 -12.48 14.89 25.33
C ASN A 149 -12.41 13.51 24.66
N VAL A 150 -11.23 12.87 24.69
CA VAL A 150 -10.93 11.57 24.03
C VAL A 150 -10.28 10.60 25.05
N ARG A 151 -10.74 10.64 26.30
CA ARG A 151 -10.17 9.83 27.38
C ARG A 151 -10.34 8.33 27.15
N GLU A 152 -11.50 7.93 26.64
CA GLU A 152 -11.81 6.52 26.38
C GLU A 152 -10.89 5.94 25.29
N GLU A 153 -10.65 6.69 24.22
CA GLU A 153 -9.75 6.32 23.13
C GLU A 153 -8.30 6.26 23.62
N ILE A 154 -7.90 7.20 24.48
CA ILE A 154 -6.56 7.18 25.10
C ILE A 154 -6.36 5.92 25.93
N GLU A 155 -7.31 5.56 26.78
CA GLU A 155 -7.20 4.35 27.62
C GLU A 155 -7.30 3.07 26.77
N PHE A 156 -8.11 3.07 25.71
CA PHE A 156 -8.17 1.97 24.76
C PHE A 156 -6.79 1.72 24.11
N ILE A 157 -6.09 2.76 23.67
CA ILE A 157 -4.75 2.65 23.07
C ILE A 157 -3.75 2.19 24.12
N LYS A 158 -3.73 2.80 25.33
CA LYS A 158 -2.81 2.44 26.41
C LYS A 158 -2.95 1.00 26.88
N SER A 159 -4.18 0.48 26.93
CA SER A 159 -4.45 -0.90 27.37
C SER A 159 -3.88 -1.97 26.42
N ARG A 160 -3.47 -1.58 25.22
CA ARG A 160 -2.91 -2.45 24.18
C ARG A 160 -1.40 -2.34 24.01
N ARG A 161 -0.73 -1.59 24.87
CA ARG A 161 0.72 -1.31 24.77
C ARG A 161 1.59 -2.55 24.59
N ASP A 162 1.19 -3.67 25.19
CA ASP A 162 1.97 -4.91 25.16
C ASP A 162 1.90 -5.63 23.80
N PHE A 163 0.95 -5.25 22.91
CA PHE A 163 0.86 -5.75 21.55
C PHE A 163 1.74 -4.98 20.55
N TYR A 164 2.08 -3.73 20.83
CA TYR A 164 2.77 -2.88 19.86
C TYR A 164 4.17 -3.34 19.49
N PRO A 165 4.99 -3.94 20.36
CA PRO A 165 6.32 -4.40 20.00
C PRO A 165 6.34 -5.77 19.30
N VAL A 166 5.23 -6.49 19.23
CA VAL A 166 5.18 -7.90 18.79
C VAL A 166 5.88 -8.15 17.44
N LEU A 167 5.63 -7.31 16.43
CA LEU A 167 6.25 -7.51 15.10
C LEU A 167 7.76 -7.27 15.15
N ILE A 168 8.18 -6.17 15.79
CA ILE A 168 9.59 -5.80 15.92
C ILE A 168 10.35 -6.82 16.77
N ASP A 169 9.74 -7.33 17.83
CA ASP A 169 10.38 -8.32 18.71
C ASP A 169 10.49 -9.69 18.01
N ASN A 170 9.50 -10.08 17.18
CA ASN A 170 9.61 -11.27 16.33
C ASN A 170 10.68 -11.11 15.23
N GLU A 171 10.84 -9.91 14.64
CA GLU A 171 11.96 -9.63 13.72
C GLU A 171 13.31 -9.83 14.42
N LYS A 172 13.48 -9.20 15.61
CA LYS A 172 14.73 -9.35 16.41
C LYS A 172 15.02 -10.78 16.82
N ALA A 173 13.96 -11.57 17.04
CA ALA A 173 14.07 -13.00 17.34
C ALA A 173 14.33 -13.87 16.11
N GLY A 174 14.36 -13.29 14.88
CA GLY A 174 14.54 -14.01 13.63
C GLY A 174 13.33 -14.84 13.18
N LEU A 175 12.15 -14.60 13.78
CA LEU A 175 10.91 -15.30 13.47
C LEU A 175 10.07 -14.62 12.38
N LEU A 176 10.30 -13.34 12.16
CA LEU A 176 9.58 -12.55 11.15
C LEU A 176 10.59 -11.81 10.27
N PRO A 177 10.81 -12.27 9.03
CA PRO A 177 11.74 -11.61 8.11
C PRO A 177 11.12 -10.33 7.54
N ARG A 178 11.96 -9.33 7.26
CA ARG A 178 11.57 -8.22 6.39
C ARG A 178 11.44 -8.69 4.95
N ARG A 179 10.41 -8.18 4.27
CA ARG A 179 10.11 -8.43 2.87
C ARG A 179 9.79 -7.12 2.17
N VAL A 180 9.61 -7.18 0.85
CA VAL A 180 8.99 -6.07 0.13
C VAL A 180 7.53 -5.98 0.59
N SER A 181 7.15 -4.86 1.18
CA SER A 181 5.77 -4.59 1.59
C SER A 181 5.22 -3.41 0.80
N HIS A 182 3.94 -3.49 0.46
CA HIS A 182 3.23 -2.41 -0.22
C HIS A 182 2.94 -1.25 0.74
N ASN A 183 2.55 -1.60 1.98
CA ASN A 183 2.28 -0.70 3.11
C ASN A 183 1.04 0.21 2.96
N ASP A 184 0.27 0.07 1.87
CA ASP A 184 -1.05 0.69 1.67
C ASP A 184 -1.93 -0.24 0.82
N THR A 185 -2.33 -1.37 1.39
CA THR A 185 -2.99 -2.47 0.68
C THR A 185 -4.51 -2.33 0.63
N LYS A 186 -4.98 -1.14 0.33
CA LYS A 186 -6.40 -0.86 0.09
C LYS A 186 -6.85 -1.48 -1.23
N SER A 187 -8.11 -1.87 -1.31
CA SER A 187 -8.68 -2.46 -2.53
C SER A 187 -8.64 -1.53 -3.75
N ASN A 188 -8.68 -0.20 -3.53
CA ASN A 188 -8.54 0.79 -4.60
C ASN A 188 -7.09 0.94 -5.11
N ASN A 189 -6.13 0.21 -4.55
CA ASN A 189 -4.77 0.06 -5.09
C ASN A 189 -4.61 -1.23 -5.92
N VAL A 190 -5.73 -1.82 -6.35
CA VAL A 190 -5.78 -2.95 -7.27
C VAL A 190 -6.58 -2.60 -8.51
N MET A 191 -6.00 -2.85 -9.68
CA MET A 191 -6.74 -2.84 -10.93
C MET A 191 -7.24 -4.25 -11.24
N LEU A 192 -8.50 -4.33 -11.67
CA LEU A 192 -9.13 -5.53 -12.17
C LEU A 192 -9.28 -5.44 -13.69
N ASP A 193 -9.29 -6.55 -14.36
CA ASP A 193 -9.68 -6.60 -15.77
C ASP A 193 -11.13 -6.14 -15.94
N SER A 194 -11.40 -5.23 -16.87
CA SER A 194 -12.69 -4.58 -17.00
C SER A 194 -13.84 -5.50 -17.43
N VAL A 195 -13.50 -6.64 -18.04
CA VAL A 195 -14.47 -7.63 -18.54
C VAL A 195 -14.63 -8.79 -17.59
N THR A 196 -13.52 -9.42 -17.21
CA THR A 196 -13.53 -10.63 -16.36
C THR A 196 -13.57 -10.33 -14.87
N ARG A 197 -13.25 -9.09 -14.47
CA ARG A 197 -13.08 -8.63 -13.08
C ARG A 197 -12.04 -9.42 -12.27
N THR A 198 -11.13 -10.11 -12.97
CA THR A 198 -10.02 -10.83 -12.33
C THR A 198 -8.88 -9.88 -11.94
N ALA A 199 -8.12 -10.28 -10.94
CA ALA A 199 -6.93 -9.56 -10.46
C ALA A 199 -5.94 -9.29 -11.59
N LEU A 200 -5.57 -8.02 -11.80
CA LEU A 200 -4.70 -7.60 -12.88
C LEU A 200 -3.40 -6.98 -12.37
N CYS A 201 -3.43 -5.83 -11.74
CA CYS A 201 -2.24 -5.08 -11.36
C CYS A 201 -2.39 -4.42 -9.98
N VAL A 202 -1.34 -4.52 -9.16
CA VAL A 202 -1.19 -3.70 -7.94
C VAL A 202 -0.58 -2.37 -8.34
N ILE A 203 -1.21 -1.28 -7.92
CA ILE A 203 -0.81 0.10 -8.23
C ILE A 203 -0.50 0.89 -6.96
N ASP A 204 -0.12 2.16 -7.13
CA ASP A 204 0.26 3.07 -6.03
C ASP A 204 1.43 2.53 -5.18
N LEU A 205 2.56 2.31 -5.87
CA LEU A 205 3.77 1.74 -5.26
C LEU A 205 4.59 2.76 -4.45
N ASP A 206 4.03 3.89 -4.05
CA ASP A 206 4.76 4.98 -3.38
C ASP A 206 5.25 4.58 -1.99
N THR A 207 4.51 3.72 -1.32
CA THR A 207 4.85 3.22 0.01
C THR A 207 5.61 1.90 -0.01
N VAL A 208 6.00 1.42 -1.22
CA VAL A 208 6.75 0.16 -1.34
C VAL A 208 8.16 0.33 -0.77
N MET A 209 8.42 -0.39 0.32
CA MET A 209 9.68 -0.37 1.05
C MET A 209 9.84 -1.64 1.91
N PRO A 210 11.00 -1.84 2.58
CA PRO A 210 11.15 -2.95 3.52
C PRO A 210 10.11 -2.91 4.64
N GLY A 211 9.38 -4.00 4.83
CA GLY A 211 8.33 -4.10 5.85
C GLY A 211 8.01 -5.56 6.20
N TYR A 212 6.81 -5.79 6.71
CA TYR A 212 6.32 -7.12 7.07
C TYR A 212 5.07 -7.44 6.26
N SER A 213 5.03 -8.57 5.55
CA SER A 213 3.86 -9.00 4.76
C SER A 213 2.58 -9.12 5.59
N VAL A 214 2.71 -9.38 6.89
CA VAL A 214 1.57 -9.44 7.81
C VAL A 214 0.93 -8.06 8.05
N THR A 215 1.68 -6.95 7.89
CA THR A 215 1.10 -5.60 7.94
C THR A 215 0.26 -5.31 6.72
N ASP A 216 0.68 -5.75 5.54
CA ASP A 216 -0.08 -5.64 4.30
C ASP A 216 -1.42 -6.38 4.41
N PHE A 217 -1.37 -7.65 4.86
CA PHE A 217 -2.60 -8.42 5.10
C PHE A 217 -3.51 -7.73 6.13
N GLY A 218 -2.94 -7.27 7.25
CA GLY A 218 -3.68 -6.58 8.31
C GLY A 218 -4.34 -5.29 7.85
N ASP A 219 -3.67 -4.50 7.02
CA ASP A 219 -4.19 -3.25 6.47
C ASP A 219 -5.34 -3.49 5.50
N SER A 220 -5.22 -4.48 4.62
CA SER A 220 -6.32 -4.89 3.74
C SER A 220 -7.57 -5.33 4.52
N ILE A 221 -7.38 -6.07 5.62
CA ILE A 221 -8.49 -6.50 6.48
C ILE A 221 -9.10 -5.31 7.22
N ARG A 222 -8.28 -4.41 7.74
CA ARG A 222 -8.74 -3.18 8.40
C ARG A 222 -9.63 -2.36 7.47
N PHE A 223 -9.21 -2.19 6.23
CA PHE A 223 -9.95 -1.43 5.23
C PHE A 223 -11.18 -2.17 4.70
N GLY A 224 -11.01 -3.42 4.24
CA GLY A 224 -12.02 -4.12 3.45
C GLY A 224 -12.98 -4.99 4.25
N ALA A 225 -12.60 -5.47 5.44
CA ALA A 225 -13.49 -6.29 6.27
C ALA A 225 -14.35 -5.45 7.24
N SER A 226 -14.35 -4.12 7.12
CA SER A 226 -15.29 -3.23 7.78
C SER A 226 -16.63 -3.20 7.06
N THR A 227 -17.73 -2.99 7.83
CA THR A 227 -19.08 -2.77 7.28
C THR A 227 -19.36 -1.32 6.95
N ALA A 228 -18.49 -0.40 7.35
CA ALA A 228 -18.64 1.04 7.20
C ALA A 228 -17.42 1.66 6.50
N ALA A 229 -17.60 2.88 6.01
CA ALA A 229 -16.51 3.68 5.46
C ALA A 229 -15.42 3.97 6.51
N GLU A 230 -14.20 4.25 6.05
CA GLU A 230 -13.02 4.46 6.91
C GLU A 230 -13.20 5.68 7.85
N ASP A 231 -13.98 6.68 7.44
CA ASP A 231 -14.27 7.91 8.19
C ASP A 231 -15.67 7.94 8.83
N GLU A 232 -16.35 6.78 8.95
CA GLU A 232 -17.67 6.71 9.58
C GLU A 232 -17.60 7.17 11.04
N LYS A 233 -18.44 8.15 11.37
CA LYS A 233 -18.51 8.75 12.72
C LYS A 233 -19.43 8.00 13.66
N ASP A 234 -20.41 7.30 13.13
CA ASP A 234 -21.35 6.50 13.90
C ASP A 234 -20.76 5.10 14.12
N LEU A 235 -20.09 4.91 15.24
CA LEU A 235 -19.43 3.66 15.58
C LEU A 235 -20.39 2.47 15.67
N SER A 236 -21.71 2.71 15.84
CA SER A 236 -22.70 1.63 15.84
C SER A 236 -22.86 0.95 14.47
N LYS A 237 -22.37 1.57 13.39
CA LYS A 237 -22.35 1.01 12.03
C LYS A 237 -21.05 0.29 11.69
N VAL A 238 -20.00 0.50 12.51
CA VAL A 238 -18.67 -0.05 12.26
C VAL A 238 -18.56 -1.44 12.88
N HIS A 239 -18.64 -2.48 12.06
CA HIS A 239 -18.53 -3.85 12.49
C HIS A 239 -17.49 -4.59 11.66
N PHE A 240 -16.88 -5.59 12.28
CA PHE A 240 -16.01 -6.53 11.56
C PHE A 240 -16.87 -7.61 10.88
N SER A 241 -16.65 -7.80 9.57
CA SER A 241 -17.31 -8.84 8.80
C SER A 241 -16.41 -10.08 8.70
N LEU A 242 -16.80 -11.15 9.41
CA LEU A 242 -16.10 -12.44 9.33
C LEU A 242 -16.18 -13.06 7.92
N GLU A 243 -17.28 -12.81 7.21
CA GLU A 243 -17.46 -13.27 5.82
C GLU A 243 -16.40 -12.63 4.91
N LYS A 244 -16.29 -11.28 4.93
CA LYS A 244 -15.29 -10.56 4.16
C LYS A 244 -13.87 -10.98 4.54
N PHE A 245 -13.59 -11.16 5.84
CA PHE A 245 -12.29 -11.68 6.28
C PHE A 245 -11.97 -13.03 5.65
N LYS A 246 -12.90 -13.98 5.68
CA LYS A 246 -12.70 -15.32 5.08
C LYS A 246 -12.50 -15.22 3.56
N THR A 247 -13.27 -14.40 2.89
CA THR A 247 -13.17 -14.14 1.46
C THR A 247 -11.77 -13.61 1.10
N TYR A 248 -11.32 -12.58 1.82
CA TYR A 248 -10.00 -12.01 1.59
C TYR A 248 -8.88 -13.01 1.90
N ALA A 249 -8.96 -13.70 3.04
CA ALA A 249 -7.96 -14.70 3.42
C ALA A 249 -7.83 -15.83 2.38
N ALA A 250 -8.95 -16.31 1.84
CA ALA A 250 -8.94 -17.31 0.77
C ALA A 250 -8.24 -16.78 -0.48
N GLY A 251 -8.64 -15.60 -0.99
CA GLY A 251 -8.02 -15.00 -2.17
C GLY A 251 -6.54 -14.70 -1.99
N TYR A 252 -6.14 -14.20 -0.81
CA TYR A 252 -4.74 -13.92 -0.51
C TYR A 252 -3.89 -15.19 -0.50
N LEU A 253 -4.38 -16.27 0.13
CA LEU A 253 -3.72 -17.57 0.13
C LEU A 253 -3.63 -18.18 -1.27
N ASP A 254 -4.69 -18.06 -2.08
CA ASP A 254 -4.67 -18.54 -3.46
C ASP A 254 -3.65 -17.76 -4.30
N GLY A 255 -3.56 -16.42 -4.10
CA GLY A 255 -2.53 -15.59 -4.74
C GLY A 255 -1.11 -15.96 -4.31
N LEU A 256 -0.91 -16.28 -3.03
CA LEU A 256 0.36 -16.76 -2.47
C LEU A 256 0.67 -18.21 -2.88
N SER A 257 -0.34 -19.02 -3.24
CA SER A 257 -0.19 -20.46 -3.35
C SER A 257 0.93 -20.86 -4.31
N LEU A 258 1.88 -21.58 -3.76
CA LEU A 258 2.92 -22.32 -4.45
C LEU A 258 2.52 -23.80 -4.61
N ILE A 259 1.28 -24.13 -4.25
CA ILE A 259 0.79 -25.52 -4.30
C ILE A 259 0.31 -25.79 -5.73
N HIS A 260 1.19 -26.33 -6.49
CA HIS A 260 0.90 -27.15 -7.66
C HIS A 260 1.70 -28.43 -7.59
#